data_4425d00db7878500bd18feca9685eeef
#
_entry.id   4425d00db7878500bd18feca9685eeef
#
_cell.length_a   1.000
_cell.length_b   1.000
_cell.length_c   1.000
_cell.angle_alpha   90.00
_cell.angle_beta   90.00
_cell.angle_gamma   90.00
#
_symmetry.space_group_name_H-M   'P 1'
#
loop_
_entity.id
_entity.type
_entity.pdbx_description
1 polymer ?
#
loop_
_entity_poly.entity_id
_entity_poly.type
_entity_poly.pdbx_seq_one_letter_code
_entity_poly.pdbx_strand_id
1 'polypeptide(L)'
;MLYFFLFIFLFSIILTLLILKKFNGVAGKKRKIVYTIFLFSIFLPVIIIYLQNSNYWVGDNVLSKAYNNLNIREVNKIDPGAISKLVNKLEMQLIDNPNKIELIKKLAQLKYFLLDFEGALKEFEKGRRLNANDIDFLIGEANTRLVLEKESISKKTVELFTKVLKERPNDITALLVLADYNFYSKNYIISKNYYQKLLSLIDKNSLEYKDIKNRLDEIENFK
;
A
#
# COMPACT_ATOMS: atom_id res chain seq x y z
N MET A 1 1.66 16.97 17.02
CA MET A 1 0.53 16.74 16.09
C MET A 1 -0.83 16.75 16.77
N LEU A 2 -1.08 15.97 17.83
CA LEU A 2 -2.38 15.93 18.53
C LEU A 2 -2.87 17.31 18.98
N TYR A 3 -2.01 18.13 19.57
CA TYR A 3 -2.33 19.49 20.02
C TYR A 3 -2.71 20.45 18.88
N PHE A 4 -2.13 20.28 17.69
CA PHE A 4 -2.47 21.06 16.51
C PHE A 4 -3.88 20.74 15.99
N PHE A 5 -4.25 19.46 15.95
CA PHE A 5 -5.61 19.03 15.59
C PHE A 5 -6.65 19.50 16.62
N LEU A 6 -6.30 19.45 17.90
CA LEU A 6 -7.16 19.91 18.99
C LEU A 6 -7.39 21.43 18.91
N PHE A 7 -6.35 22.19 18.56
CA PHE A 7 -6.44 23.63 18.32
C PHE A 7 -7.34 23.97 17.14
N ILE A 8 -7.17 23.31 15.99
CA ILE A 8 -8.01 23.50 14.80
C ILE A 8 -9.47 23.15 15.11
N PHE A 9 -9.71 22.07 15.83
CA PHE A 9 -11.05 21.64 16.24
C PHE A 9 -11.73 22.67 17.15
N LEU A 10 -11.06 23.15 18.20
CA LEU A 10 -11.55 24.19 19.09
C LEU A 10 -11.78 25.51 18.35
N PHE A 11 -10.85 25.92 17.49
CA PHE A 11 -11.01 27.13 16.67
C PHE A 11 -12.21 27.05 15.73
N SER A 12 -12.44 25.89 15.12
CA SER A 12 -13.60 25.61 14.27
C SER A 12 -14.91 25.71 15.05
N ILE A 13 -14.98 25.19 16.29
CA ILE A 13 -16.15 25.29 17.16
C ILE A 13 -16.44 26.76 17.50
N ILE A 14 -15.42 27.53 17.91
CA ILE A 14 -15.56 28.96 18.27
C ILE A 14 -16.05 29.75 17.05
N LEU A 15 -15.47 29.53 15.88
CA LEU A 15 -15.87 30.19 14.64
C LEU A 15 -17.32 29.86 14.26
N THR A 16 -17.73 28.60 14.46
CA THR A 16 -19.12 28.16 14.23
C THR A 16 -20.09 28.89 15.15
N LEU A 17 -19.76 29.00 16.44
CA LEU A 17 -20.60 29.70 17.43
C LEU A 17 -20.73 31.21 17.12
N LEU A 18 -19.66 31.87 16.69
CA LEU A 18 -19.67 33.28 16.29
C LEU A 18 -20.53 33.51 15.03
N ILE A 19 -20.43 32.63 14.04
CA ILE A 19 -21.25 32.68 12.82
C ILE A 19 -22.72 32.45 13.16
N LEU A 20 -23.03 31.49 14.02
CA LEU A 20 -24.39 31.21 14.50
C LEU A 20 -25.01 32.42 15.17
N LYS A 21 -24.25 33.11 16.03
CA LYS A 21 -24.72 34.32 16.74
C LYS A 21 -25.06 35.46 15.77
N LYS A 22 -24.27 35.61 14.68
CA LYS A 22 -24.46 36.67 13.68
C LYS A 22 -25.65 36.40 12.72
N PHE A 23 -26.04 35.13 12.52
CA PHE A 23 -27.09 34.72 11.57
C PHE A 23 -28.41 34.31 12.22
N ASN A 24 -28.63 34.60 13.50
CA ASN A 24 -29.88 34.28 14.22
C ASN A 24 -31.14 34.96 13.63
N GLY A 25 -31.00 35.93 12.69
CA GLY A 25 -32.09 36.59 12.00
C GLY A 25 -32.36 36.19 10.56
N VAL A 26 -31.65 35.19 10.02
CA VAL A 26 -31.76 34.83 8.59
C VAL A 26 -32.75 33.68 8.37
N ALA A 27 -33.66 33.85 7.38
CA ALA A 27 -34.71 32.89 7.04
C ALA A 27 -34.14 31.47 6.71
N GLY A 28 -34.87 30.43 7.11
CA GLY A 28 -34.42 29.03 7.20
C GLY A 28 -33.71 28.44 5.98
N LYS A 29 -34.05 28.84 4.74
CA LYS A 29 -33.41 28.31 3.52
C LYS A 29 -31.98 28.83 3.30
N LYS A 30 -31.76 30.13 3.53
CA LYS A 30 -30.42 30.74 3.46
C LYS A 30 -29.51 30.26 4.58
N ARG A 31 -30.06 30.00 5.76
CA ARG A 31 -29.34 29.45 6.92
C ARG A 31 -28.80 28.03 6.60
N LYS A 32 -29.59 27.16 5.97
CA LYS A 32 -29.14 25.82 5.55
C LYS A 32 -27.96 25.86 4.54
N ILE A 33 -28.04 26.79 3.58
CA ILE A 33 -26.95 26.96 2.58
C ILE A 33 -25.65 27.38 3.25
N VAL A 34 -25.70 28.35 4.19
CA VAL A 34 -24.50 28.79 4.92
C VAL A 34 -23.90 27.65 5.76
N TYR A 35 -24.73 26.83 6.40
CA TYR A 35 -24.23 25.64 7.12
C TYR A 35 -23.58 24.62 6.21
N THR A 36 -24.15 24.37 5.04
CA THR A 36 -23.58 23.41 4.08
C THR A 36 -22.22 23.89 3.58
N ILE A 37 -22.10 25.16 3.20
CA ILE A 37 -20.82 25.77 2.75
C ILE A 37 -19.79 25.71 3.88
N PHE A 38 -20.18 25.97 5.11
CA PHE A 38 -19.32 25.97 6.29
C PHE A 38 -18.81 24.53 6.60
N LEU A 39 -19.70 23.54 6.58
CA LEU A 39 -19.32 22.13 6.74
C LEU A 39 -18.31 21.71 5.65
N PHE A 40 -18.56 22.06 4.41
CA PHE A 40 -17.62 21.77 3.32
C PHE A 40 -16.26 22.45 3.51
N SER A 41 -16.24 23.70 3.99
CA SER A 41 -14.99 24.45 4.21
C SER A 41 -14.11 23.86 5.33
N ILE A 42 -14.70 23.13 6.28
CA ILE A 42 -13.97 22.47 7.37
C ILE A 42 -13.54 21.04 6.94
N PHE A 43 -14.46 20.28 6.33
CA PHE A 43 -14.19 18.90 5.99
C PHE A 43 -13.30 18.75 4.76
N LEU A 44 -13.37 19.66 3.79
CA LEU A 44 -12.59 19.60 2.57
C LEU A 44 -11.06 19.67 2.83
N PRO A 45 -10.54 20.63 3.64
CA PRO A 45 -9.13 20.65 4.01
C PRO A 45 -8.69 19.42 4.81
N VAL A 46 -9.54 18.91 5.72
CA VAL A 46 -9.25 17.70 6.50
C VAL A 46 -9.17 16.48 5.58
N ILE A 47 -10.09 16.37 4.63
CA ILE A 47 -10.07 15.31 3.62
C ILE A 47 -8.84 15.43 2.72
N ILE A 48 -8.48 16.64 2.28
CA ILE A 48 -7.28 16.89 1.46
C ILE A 48 -6.01 16.53 2.24
N ILE A 49 -5.90 16.96 3.50
CA ILE A 49 -4.78 16.62 4.37
C ILE A 49 -4.75 15.12 4.65
N TYR A 50 -5.91 14.49 4.86
CA TYR A 50 -6.01 13.04 5.03
C TYR A 50 -5.60 12.31 3.74
N LEU A 51 -6.07 12.73 2.57
CA LEU A 51 -5.69 12.15 1.28
C LEU A 51 -4.22 12.38 0.94
N GLN A 52 -3.65 13.54 1.29
CA GLN A 52 -2.22 13.81 1.15
C GLN A 52 -1.37 13.03 2.14
N ASN A 53 -1.88 12.78 3.36
CA ASN A 53 -1.18 12.03 4.39
C ASN A 53 -1.52 10.52 4.38
N SER A 54 -2.61 10.07 3.76
CA SER A 54 -2.93 8.66 3.58
C SER A 54 -2.01 7.96 2.56
N ASN A 55 -1.28 8.75 1.75
CA ASN A 55 -0.12 8.25 1.00
C ASN A 55 1.06 7.80 1.90
N TYR A 56 0.86 7.77 3.21
CA TYR A 56 1.87 7.33 4.18
C TYR A 56 2.05 5.80 4.26
N TRP A 57 1.37 5.07 3.41
CA TRP A 57 1.74 3.68 3.25
C TRP A 57 2.91 3.60 2.28
N VAL A 58 4.10 3.41 2.83
CA VAL A 58 5.35 3.23 2.06
C VAL A 58 5.21 2.08 1.05
N GLY A 59 4.29 1.14 1.32
CA GLY A 59 3.87 0.10 0.38
C GLY A 59 3.40 0.61 -0.97
N ASP A 60 2.66 1.72 -1.03
CA ASP A 60 2.18 2.27 -2.30
C ASP A 60 3.32 2.85 -3.14
N ASN A 61 4.34 3.45 -2.52
CA ASN A 61 5.52 3.95 -3.24
C ASN A 61 6.44 2.82 -3.70
N VAL A 62 6.58 1.76 -2.91
CA VAL A 62 7.37 0.57 -3.31
C VAL A 62 6.63 -0.23 -4.37
N LEU A 63 5.31 -0.39 -4.23
CA LEU A 63 4.47 -1.03 -5.23
C LEU A 63 4.42 -0.20 -6.51
N SER A 64 4.29 1.13 -6.43
CA SER A 64 4.31 2.00 -7.62
C SER A 64 5.68 1.98 -8.30
N LYS A 65 6.78 1.84 -7.56
CA LYS A 65 8.13 1.69 -8.14
C LYS A 65 8.39 0.29 -8.67
N ALA A 66 7.96 -0.77 -7.97
CA ALA A 66 7.98 -2.12 -8.53
C ALA A 66 7.13 -2.19 -9.80
N TYR A 67 6.00 -1.50 -9.81
CA TYR A 67 5.11 -1.32 -10.95
C TYR A 67 5.80 -0.50 -12.06
N ASN A 68 6.50 0.59 -11.73
CA ASN A 68 7.25 1.43 -12.68
C ASN A 68 8.54 0.75 -13.20
N ASN A 69 9.19 -0.10 -12.39
CA ASN A 69 10.35 -0.88 -12.81
C ASN A 69 10.00 -2.07 -13.71
N LEU A 70 8.73 -2.48 -13.77
CA LEU A 70 8.20 -3.41 -14.77
C LEU A 70 7.99 -2.72 -16.13
N ASN A 71 8.91 -1.86 -16.60
CA ASN A 71 8.88 -1.24 -17.94
C ASN A 71 7.47 -0.80 -18.42
N ILE A 72 6.67 -0.22 -17.53
CA ILE A 72 5.29 0.21 -17.79
C ILE A 72 5.21 1.29 -18.88
N ARG A 73 6.32 1.95 -19.22
CA ARG A 73 6.37 2.82 -20.41
C ARG A 73 6.05 2.06 -21.70
N GLU A 74 6.30 0.76 -21.77
CA GLU A 74 5.85 -0.08 -22.88
C GLU A 74 4.44 -0.64 -22.69
N VAL A 75 4.00 -0.81 -21.45
CA VAL A 75 2.68 -1.36 -21.11
C VAL A 75 1.53 -0.39 -21.45
N ASN A 76 1.75 0.92 -21.39
CA ASN A 76 0.77 1.91 -21.84
C ASN A 76 0.44 1.82 -23.35
N LYS A 77 1.15 0.97 -24.10
CA LYS A 77 0.85 0.64 -25.49
C LYS A 77 0.11 -0.70 -25.65
N ILE A 78 -0.05 -1.46 -24.59
CA ILE A 78 -0.72 -2.77 -24.66
C ILE A 78 -2.23 -2.55 -24.46
N ASP A 79 -3.00 -2.91 -25.48
CA ASP A 79 -4.46 -2.91 -25.42
C ASP A 79 -4.95 -3.83 -24.28
N PRO A 80 -5.66 -3.31 -23.26
CA PRO A 80 -6.21 -4.14 -22.18
C PRO A 80 -7.07 -5.29 -22.69
N GLY A 81 -7.75 -5.10 -23.83
CA GLY A 81 -8.50 -6.16 -24.49
C GLY A 81 -7.62 -7.30 -25.02
N ALA A 82 -6.39 -7.00 -25.47
CA ALA A 82 -5.44 -8.03 -25.88
C ALA A 82 -4.95 -8.85 -24.67
N ILE A 83 -4.73 -8.21 -23.52
CA ILE A 83 -4.33 -8.91 -22.28
C ILE A 83 -5.47 -9.81 -21.78
N SER A 84 -6.73 -9.32 -21.78
CA SER A 84 -7.88 -10.12 -21.38
C SER A 84 -8.06 -11.35 -22.28
N LYS A 85 -7.86 -11.20 -23.60
CA LYS A 85 -7.85 -12.35 -24.54
C LYS A 85 -6.75 -13.36 -24.21
N LEU A 86 -5.56 -12.89 -23.80
CA LEU A 86 -4.47 -13.75 -23.40
C LEU A 86 -4.79 -14.51 -22.09
N VAL A 87 -5.39 -13.85 -21.12
CA VAL A 87 -5.89 -14.49 -19.88
C VAL A 87 -6.85 -15.62 -20.23
N ASN A 88 -7.89 -15.35 -21.02
CA ASN A 88 -8.87 -16.37 -21.44
C ASN A 88 -8.18 -17.55 -22.16
N LYS A 89 -7.22 -17.26 -23.04
CA LYS A 89 -6.45 -18.31 -23.73
C LYS A 89 -5.66 -19.19 -22.75
N LEU A 90 -5.00 -18.60 -21.75
CA LEU A 90 -4.25 -19.32 -20.73
C LEU A 90 -5.18 -20.16 -19.85
N GLU A 91 -6.34 -19.63 -19.47
CA GLU A 91 -7.35 -20.36 -18.71
C GLU A 91 -7.85 -21.57 -19.48
N MET A 92 -8.15 -21.46 -20.79
CA MET A 92 -8.53 -22.58 -21.65
C MET A 92 -7.42 -23.62 -21.71
N GLN A 93 -6.15 -23.21 -21.88
CA GLN A 93 -5.01 -24.16 -21.90
C GLN A 93 -4.83 -24.90 -20.57
N LEU A 94 -5.21 -24.26 -19.44
CA LEU A 94 -5.14 -24.87 -18.13
C LEU A 94 -6.31 -25.85 -17.87
N ILE A 95 -7.39 -25.83 -18.66
CA ILE A 95 -8.41 -26.88 -18.62
C ILE A 95 -7.81 -28.21 -19.04
N ASP A 96 -7.03 -28.22 -20.15
CA ASP A 96 -6.40 -29.42 -20.66
C ASP A 96 -5.17 -29.84 -19.84
N ASN A 97 -4.48 -28.87 -19.25
CA ASN A 97 -3.21 -29.08 -18.52
C ASN A 97 -3.24 -28.34 -17.17
N PRO A 98 -4.04 -28.76 -16.18
CA PRO A 98 -4.33 -27.98 -14.97
C PRO A 98 -3.13 -27.74 -14.06
N ASN A 99 -2.08 -28.52 -14.19
CA ASN A 99 -0.87 -28.44 -13.34
C ASN A 99 0.37 -27.92 -14.10
N LYS A 100 0.19 -27.33 -15.29
CA LYS A 100 1.31 -26.80 -16.05
C LYS A 100 1.81 -25.51 -15.42
N ILE A 101 2.91 -25.61 -14.67
CA ILE A 101 3.49 -24.56 -13.81
C ILE A 101 3.72 -23.25 -14.58
N GLU A 102 4.27 -23.35 -15.80
CA GLU A 102 4.55 -22.18 -16.65
C GLU A 102 3.29 -21.37 -17.01
N LEU A 103 2.17 -22.07 -17.29
CA LEU A 103 0.90 -21.41 -17.60
C LEU A 103 0.29 -20.76 -16.36
N ILE A 104 0.36 -21.45 -15.21
CA ILE A 104 -0.12 -20.92 -13.92
C ILE A 104 0.67 -19.65 -13.56
N LYS A 105 2.00 -19.66 -13.70
CA LYS A 105 2.84 -18.49 -13.42
C LYS A 105 2.45 -17.30 -14.30
N LYS A 106 2.32 -17.52 -15.61
CA LYS A 106 1.92 -16.47 -16.55
C LYS A 106 0.52 -15.93 -16.23
N LEU A 107 -0.43 -16.81 -15.93
CA LEU A 107 -1.78 -16.41 -15.60
C LEU A 107 -1.83 -15.58 -14.31
N ALA A 108 -1.11 -16.01 -13.27
CA ALA A 108 -1.01 -15.28 -12.01
C ALA A 108 -0.45 -13.86 -12.22
N GLN A 109 0.64 -13.74 -12.98
CA GLN A 109 1.26 -12.45 -13.31
C GLN A 109 0.33 -11.53 -14.11
N LEU A 110 -0.39 -12.07 -15.10
CA LEU A 110 -1.33 -11.28 -15.90
C LEU A 110 -2.53 -10.82 -15.08
N LYS A 111 -3.09 -11.68 -14.22
CA LYS A 111 -4.18 -11.31 -13.31
C LYS A 111 -3.73 -10.21 -12.33
N TYR A 112 -2.53 -10.35 -11.77
CA TYR A 112 -1.95 -9.30 -10.92
C TYR A 112 -1.80 -7.98 -11.67
N PHE A 113 -1.30 -8.02 -12.90
CA PHE A 113 -1.17 -6.85 -13.76
C PHE A 113 -2.52 -6.18 -14.08
N LEU A 114 -3.57 -6.97 -14.28
CA LEU A 114 -4.95 -6.50 -14.50
C LEU A 114 -5.65 -6.05 -13.21
N LEU A 115 -4.93 -6.01 -12.07
CA LEU A 115 -5.45 -5.70 -10.74
C LEU A 115 -6.51 -6.69 -10.22
N ASP A 116 -6.63 -7.87 -10.85
CA ASP A 116 -7.39 -9.01 -10.33
C ASP A 116 -6.54 -9.73 -9.28
N PHE A 117 -6.42 -9.09 -8.10
CA PHE A 117 -5.54 -9.57 -7.03
C PHE A 117 -6.05 -10.87 -6.41
N GLU A 118 -7.36 -11.07 -6.28
CA GLU A 118 -7.96 -12.32 -5.80
C GLU A 118 -7.67 -13.47 -6.75
N GLY A 119 -7.87 -13.26 -8.05
CA GLY A 119 -7.53 -14.24 -9.09
C GLY A 119 -6.04 -14.53 -9.13
N ALA A 120 -5.20 -13.50 -9.04
CA ALA A 120 -3.74 -13.66 -9.00
C ALA A 120 -3.29 -14.47 -7.78
N LEU A 121 -3.83 -14.15 -6.58
CA LEU A 121 -3.51 -14.87 -5.34
C LEU A 121 -3.82 -16.35 -5.46
N LYS A 122 -4.99 -16.71 -6.01
CA LYS A 122 -5.39 -18.09 -6.22
C LYS A 122 -4.39 -18.86 -7.08
N GLU A 123 -3.93 -18.24 -8.17
CA GLU A 123 -2.97 -18.87 -9.08
C GLU A 123 -1.56 -18.93 -8.47
N PHE A 124 -1.10 -17.88 -7.76
CA PHE A 124 0.18 -17.94 -7.04
C PHE A 124 0.18 -19.01 -5.96
N GLU A 125 -0.87 -19.14 -5.16
CA GLU A 125 -1.02 -20.21 -4.17
C GLU A 125 -1.04 -21.60 -4.82
N LYS A 126 -1.73 -21.75 -5.96
CA LYS A 126 -1.75 -22.99 -6.73
C LYS A 126 -0.35 -23.34 -7.20
N GLY A 127 0.36 -22.41 -7.81
CA GLY A 127 1.73 -22.61 -8.27
C GLY A 127 2.67 -23.01 -7.15
N ARG A 128 2.58 -22.35 -5.99
CA ARG A 128 3.39 -22.65 -4.82
C ARG A 128 3.09 -24.03 -4.20
N ARG A 129 1.83 -24.50 -4.29
CA ARG A 129 1.52 -25.90 -3.89
C ARG A 129 2.14 -26.94 -4.82
N LEU A 130 2.26 -26.63 -6.11
CA LEU A 130 2.87 -27.51 -7.10
C LEU A 130 4.41 -27.46 -7.08
N ASN A 131 4.97 -26.29 -6.79
CA ASN A 131 6.41 -26.08 -6.68
C ASN A 131 6.72 -25.11 -5.54
N ALA A 132 6.92 -25.66 -4.34
CA ALA A 132 7.13 -24.90 -3.11
C ALA A 132 8.45 -24.10 -3.11
N ASN A 133 9.43 -24.51 -3.93
CA ASN A 133 10.76 -23.91 -4.01
C ASN A 133 10.85 -22.80 -5.07
N ASP A 134 9.80 -22.59 -5.87
CA ASP A 134 9.80 -21.53 -6.86
C ASP A 134 9.60 -20.16 -6.18
N ILE A 135 10.67 -19.39 -6.17
CA ILE A 135 10.71 -18.08 -5.51
C ILE A 135 9.74 -17.07 -6.14
N ASP A 136 9.42 -17.19 -7.43
CA ASP A 136 8.52 -16.26 -8.10
C ASP A 136 7.08 -16.43 -7.59
N PHE A 137 6.64 -17.67 -7.34
CA PHE A 137 5.36 -17.93 -6.71
C PHE A 137 5.31 -17.43 -5.25
N LEU A 138 6.41 -17.60 -4.51
CA LEU A 138 6.52 -17.12 -3.14
C LEU A 138 6.39 -15.59 -3.08
N ILE A 139 7.15 -14.87 -3.91
CA ILE A 139 7.12 -13.41 -4.00
C ILE A 139 5.76 -12.93 -4.52
N GLY A 140 5.23 -13.58 -5.54
CA GLY A 140 3.92 -13.25 -6.11
C GLY A 140 2.80 -13.38 -5.07
N GLU A 141 2.77 -14.48 -4.30
CA GLU A 141 1.81 -14.65 -3.20
C GLU A 141 1.98 -13.57 -2.13
N ALA A 142 3.21 -13.32 -1.68
CA ALA A 142 3.49 -12.34 -0.64
C ALA A 142 3.04 -10.93 -1.03
N ASN A 143 3.43 -10.49 -2.24
CA ASN A 143 3.06 -9.17 -2.74
C ASN A 143 1.54 -9.02 -2.98
N THR A 144 0.90 -10.08 -3.51
CA THR A 144 -0.55 -10.02 -3.76
C THR A 144 -1.33 -9.95 -2.45
N ARG A 145 -0.93 -10.71 -1.42
CA ARG A 145 -1.52 -10.61 -0.08
C ARG A 145 -1.33 -9.24 0.52
N LEU A 146 -0.13 -8.68 0.41
CA LEU A 146 0.17 -7.34 0.89
C LEU A 146 -0.80 -6.30 0.32
N VAL A 147 -1.10 -6.38 -0.98
CA VAL A 147 -2.06 -5.48 -1.63
C VAL A 147 -3.49 -5.69 -1.11
N LEU A 148 -3.90 -6.93 -0.90
CA LEU A 148 -5.26 -7.26 -0.45
C LEU A 148 -5.48 -6.91 1.03
N GLU A 149 -4.45 -6.99 1.87
CA GLU A 149 -4.55 -6.80 3.32
C GLU A 149 -4.56 -5.32 3.77
N LYS A 150 -4.35 -4.38 2.88
CA LYS A 150 -4.42 -2.89 3.00
C LYS A 150 -3.97 -2.27 4.35
N GLU A 151 -4.70 -2.51 5.45
CA GLU A 151 -4.52 -1.79 6.73
C GLU A 151 -3.73 -2.56 7.77
N SER A 152 -3.75 -3.89 7.72
CA SER A 152 -3.03 -4.72 8.70
C SER A 152 -2.47 -5.99 8.06
N ILE A 153 -1.17 -6.13 8.14
CA ILE A 153 -0.46 -7.29 7.56
C ILE A 153 -0.69 -8.51 8.45
N SER A 154 -1.18 -9.60 7.85
CA SER A 154 -1.39 -10.86 8.55
C SER A 154 -0.07 -11.57 8.89
N LYS A 155 -0.10 -12.42 9.93
CA LYS A 155 1.05 -13.28 10.27
C LYS A 155 1.52 -14.12 9.08
N LYS A 156 0.57 -14.60 8.25
CA LYS A 156 0.88 -15.40 7.06
C LYS A 156 1.73 -14.59 6.07
N THR A 157 1.37 -13.34 5.83
CA THR A 157 2.13 -12.45 4.93
C THR A 157 3.52 -12.13 5.48
N VAL A 158 3.63 -11.91 6.79
CA VAL A 158 4.94 -11.75 7.47
C VAL A 158 5.82 -12.99 7.30
N GLU A 159 5.26 -14.20 7.47
CA GLU A 159 5.98 -15.45 7.26
C GLU A 159 6.45 -15.61 5.81
N LEU A 160 5.63 -15.22 4.83
CA LEU A 160 6.01 -15.26 3.41
C LEU A 160 7.19 -14.31 3.14
N PHE A 161 7.14 -13.07 3.58
CA PHE A 161 8.26 -12.13 3.42
C PHE A 161 9.52 -12.57 4.19
N THR A 162 9.36 -13.21 5.34
CA THR A 162 10.48 -13.83 6.05
C THR A 162 11.15 -14.92 5.22
N LYS A 163 10.35 -15.75 4.52
CA LYS A 163 10.88 -16.75 3.58
C LYS A 163 11.54 -16.11 2.36
N VAL A 164 10.94 -15.03 1.82
CA VAL A 164 11.57 -14.26 0.74
C VAL A 164 12.95 -13.78 1.15
N LEU A 165 13.13 -13.23 2.37
CA LEU A 165 14.46 -12.77 2.82
C LEU A 165 15.47 -13.90 3.04
N LYS A 166 15.03 -15.14 3.29
CA LYS A 166 15.95 -16.29 3.35
C LYS A 166 16.54 -16.59 1.98
N GLU A 167 15.74 -16.51 0.93
CA GLU A 167 16.16 -16.78 -0.45
C GLU A 167 16.79 -15.56 -1.12
N ARG A 168 16.27 -14.38 -0.83
CA ARG A 168 16.73 -13.08 -1.36
C ARG A 168 16.99 -12.09 -0.21
N PRO A 169 18.15 -12.17 0.45
CA PRO A 169 18.45 -11.37 1.64
C PRO A 169 18.42 -9.85 1.45
N ASN A 170 18.49 -9.37 0.22
CA ASN A 170 18.48 -7.96 -0.14
C ASN A 170 17.19 -7.54 -0.86
N ASP A 171 16.10 -8.32 -0.74
CA ASP A 171 14.81 -7.94 -1.29
C ASP A 171 14.27 -6.71 -0.55
N ILE A 172 14.20 -5.59 -1.29
CA ILE A 172 13.84 -4.28 -0.75
C ILE A 172 12.41 -4.29 -0.19
N THR A 173 11.48 -4.93 -0.90
CA THR A 173 10.07 -5.00 -0.48
C THR A 173 9.94 -5.79 0.82
N ALA A 174 10.58 -6.95 0.89
CA ALA A 174 10.52 -7.80 2.08
C ALA A 174 11.18 -7.12 3.30
N LEU A 175 12.33 -6.45 3.10
CA LEU A 175 12.97 -5.67 4.16
C LEU A 175 12.07 -4.57 4.69
N LEU A 176 11.44 -3.81 3.79
CA LEU A 176 10.56 -2.71 4.17
C LEU A 176 9.32 -3.20 4.91
N VAL A 177 8.63 -4.21 4.35
CA VAL A 177 7.41 -4.77 4.96
C VAL A 177 7.69 -5.32 6.36
N LEU A 178 8.81 -6.03 6.55
CA LEU A 178 9.17 -6.58 7.85
C LEU A 178 9.66 -5.49 8.83
N ALA A 179 10.32 -4.44 8.33
CA ALA A 179 10.68 -3.28 9.14
C ALA A 179 9.44 -2.56 9.67
N ASP A 180 8.50 -2.24 8.79
CA ASP A 180 7.24 -1.56 9.14
C ASP A 180 6.38 -2.42 10.08
N TYR A 181 6.20 -3.70 9.78
CA TYR A 181 5.47 -4.61 10.65
C TYR A 181 6.04 -4.62 12.09
N ASN A 182 7.36 -4.71 12.22
CA ASN A 182 8.01 -4.72 13.54
C ASN A 182 7.95 -3.34 14.22
N PHE A 183 7.98 -2.25 13.45
CA PHE A 183 7.80 -0.89 13.99
C PHE A 183 6.43 -0.73 14.64
N TYR A 184 5.35 -1.05 13.92
CA TYR A 184 3.98 -0.95 14.43
C TYR A 184 3.67 -1.97 15.55
N SER A 185 4.37 -3.11 15.54
CA SER A 185 4.31 -4.10 16.63
C SER A 185 5.18 -3.71 17.83
N LYS A 186 5.81 -2.53 17.84
CA LYS A 186 6.71 -2.03 18.89
C LYS A 186 7.97 -2.89 19.11
N ASN A 187 8.32 -3.74 18.14
CA ASN A 187 9.56 -4.52 18.12
C ASN A 187 10.71 -3.69 17.56
N TYR A 188 11.02 -2.57 18.20
CA TYR A 188 11.90 -1.53 17.66
C TYR A 188 13.32 -2.01 17.32
N ILE A 189 13.87 -2.95 18.08
CA ILE A 189 15.21 -3.50 17.83
C ILE A 189 15.24 -4.24 16.47
N ILE A 190 14.23 -5.07 16.21
CA ILE A 190 14.13 -5.84 14.95
C ILE A 190 13.86 -4.90 13.79
N SER A 191 12.94 -3.97 13.97
CA SER A 191 12.62 -2.94 12.97
C SER A 191 13.85 -2.13 12.58
N LYS A 192 14.63 -1.65 13.55
CA LYS A 192 15.88 -0.90 13.34
C LYS A 192 16.85 -1.68 12.45
N ASN A 193 17.05 -2.98 12.72
CA ASN A 193 17.95 -3.82 11.93
C ASN A 193 17.54 -3.91 10.46
N TYR A 194 16.24 -4.07 10.19
CA TYR A 194 15.72 -4.11 8.81
C TYR A 194 15.86 -2.76 8.11
N TYR A 195 15.51 -1.66 8.76
CA TYR A 195 15.67 -0.31 8.19
C TYR A 195 17.14 0.03 7.91
N GLN A 196 18.07 -0.29 8.82
CA GLN A 196 19.49 -0.06 8.60
C GLN A 196 20.00 -0.83 7.38
N LYS A 197 19.59 -2.10 7.25
CA LYS A 197 19.92 -2.89 6.08
C LYS A 197 19.33 -2.28 4.80
N LEU A 198 18.08 -1.83 4.84
CA LEU A 198 17.41 -1.19 3.71
C LEU A 198 18.14 0.09 3.28
N LEU A 199 18.55 0.95 4.23
CA LEU A 199 19.34 2.16 3.96
C LEU A 199 20.68 1.85 3.25
N SER A 200 21.26 0.69 3.49
CA SER A 200 22.51 0.28 2.81
C SER A 200 22.31 -0.10 1.34
N LEU A 201 21.07 -0.33 0.90
CA LEU A 201 20.72 -0.82 -0.43
C LEU A 201 20.10 0.25 -1.34
N ILE A 202 19.64 1.35 -0.78
CA ILE A 202 18.93 2.40 -1.52
C ILE A 202 19.78 3.66 -1.70
N ASP A 203 19.46 4.46 -2.71
CA ASP A 203 20.15 5.71 -3.00
C ASP A 203 19.95 6.73 -1.86
N LYS A 204 21.06 7.27 -1.35
CA LYS A 204 21.08 8.26 -0.27
C LYS A 204 20.35 9.56 -0.61
N ASN A 205 20.21 9.88 -1.88
CA ASN A 205 19.50 11.07 -2.36
C ASN A 205 18.02 10.84 -2.62
N SER A 206 17.53 9.60 -2.46
CA SER A 206 16.12 9.26 -2.68
C SER A 206 15.23 9.78 -1.55
N LEU A 207 13.94 9.97 -1.84
CA LEU A 207 12.95 10.34 -0.84
C LEU A 207 12.79 9.21 0.19
N GLU A 208 12.81 7.97 -0.30
CA GLU A 208 12.70 6.77 0.54
C GLU A 208 13.81 6.69 1.59
N TYR A 209 15.04 7.07 1.22
CA TYR A 209 16.14 7.12 2.18
C TYR A 209 15.84 8.08 3.33
N LYS A 210 15.30 9.27 3.02
CA LYS A 210 14.93 10.27 4.03
C LYS A 210 13.82 9.77 4.94
N ASP A 211 12.79 9.14 4.35
CA ASP A 211 11.65 8.62 5.10
C ASP A 211 12.06 7.51 6.07
N ILE A 212 12.91 6.58 5.60
CA ILE A 212 13.43 5.50 6.45
C ILE A 212 14.34 6.05 7.55
N LYS A 213 15.14 7.06 7.24
CA LYS A 213 15.98 7.72 8.25
C LYS A 213 15.12 8.38 9.33
N ASN A 214 14.06 9.09 8.96
CA ASN A 214 13.12 9.67 9.93
C ASN A 214 12.51 8.60 10.85
N ARG A 215 12.15 7.42 10.30
CA ARG A 215 11.66 6.30 11.14
C ARG A 215 12.71 5.75 12.08
N LEU A 216 13.97 5.71 11.69
CA LEU A 216 15.07 5.33 12.58
C LEU A 216 15.25 6.34 13.72
N ASP A 217 15.16 7.63 13.41
CA ASP A 217 15.23 8.70 14.41
C ASP A 217 14.02 8.61 15.39
N GLU A 218 12.83 8.28 14.91
CA GLU A 218 11.67 7.99 15.76
C GLU A 218 11.95 6.83 16.72
N ILE A 219 12.51 5.73 16.22
CA ILE A 219 12.85 4.55 17.05
C ILE A 219 13.84 4.91 18.18
N GLU A 220 14.79 5.81 17.90
CA GLU A 220 15.76 6.24 18.88
C GLU A 220 15.15 7.11 19.98
N ASN A 221 14.08 7.83 19.68
CA ASN A 221 13.33 8.64 20.64
C ASN A 221 12.40 7.83 21.55
N PHE A 222 12.13 6.55 21.23
CA PHE A 222 11.31 5.65 22.07
C PHE A 222 12.13 4.89 23.14
N LYS A 223 13.43 5.18 23.27
CA LYS A 223 14.28 4.66 24.34
C LYS A 223 14.22 5.58 25.55
#